data_fde4f0aeee2b096d48e80ffc767d87e6
#
_entry.id   fde4f0aeee2b096d48e80ffc767d87e6
#
_cell.length_a   1.000
_cell.length_b   1.000
_cell.length_c   1.000
_cell.angle_alpha   90.00
_cell.angle_beta   90.00
_cell.angle_gamma   90.00
#
_symmetry.space_group_name_H-M   'P 1'
#
loop_
_entity.id
_entity.type
_entity.pdbx_description
1 polymer ?
#
loop_
_entity_poly.entity_id
_entity_poly.type
_entity_poly.pdbx_seq_one_letter_code
_entity_poly.pdbx_strand_id
1 'polypeptide(L)'
;MKKGCVLLAVIISLGVLPGCSSRAPELSEIYDRVVELVEASYELNEIFYGDGLPYYGRNLEIYAPMYSDYTTEGYTRDYNIVSDLAKYHSVDEIKMAAERVYSQALLEEVVYPSAFTGLLISGAASGTQYVNARYVESEDDFYIYAGEDQTLTSPTPLIYDYATMEIVRPSNGERVLLRMTAWEEDAPDSPTTVKLTLTLSEDGVWLLDSLTV
;
A
#
# COMPACT_ATOMS: atom_id res chain seq x y z
N MET A 1 70.78 16.27 -16.94
CA MET A 1 69.55 15.98 -17.67
C MET A 1 68.90 14.72 -17.04
N LYS A 2 67.91 14.86 -16.17
CA LYS A 2 67.22 13.74 -15.51
C LYS A 2 65.82 13.68 -16.15
N LYS A 3 65.55 12.58 -16.86
CA LYS A 3 64.26 12.28 -17.45
C LYS A 3 63.35 11.69 -16.35
N GLY A 4 62.32 12.43 -15.94
CA GLY A 4 61.27 11.94 -15.07
C GLY A 4 60.22 11.16 -15.86
N CYS A 5 60.02 9.89 -15.48
CA CYS A 5 59.00 9.02 -16.02
C CYS A 5 57.71 9.26 -15.22
N VAL A 6 56.69 9.82 -15.83
CA VAL A 6 55.37 10.00 -15.24
C VAL A 6 54.57 8.71 -15.48
N LEU A 7 54.35 7.95 -14.41
CA LEU A 7 53.47 6.76 -14.43
C LEU A 7 52.02 7.21 -14.34
N LEU A 8 51.28 7.07 -15.42
CA LEU A 8 49.85 7.35 -15.47
C LEU A 8 49.11 6.12 -14.95
N ALA A 9 48.64 6.19 -13.71
CA ALA A 9 47.76 5.16 -13.13
C ALA A 9 46.34 5.33 -13.68
N VAL A 10 45.95 4.45 -14.59
CA VAL A 10 44.58 4.36 -15.06
C VAL A 10 43.77 3.57 -14.00
N ILE A 11 42.97 4.29 -13.22
CA ILE A 11 42.01 3.70 -12.32
C ILE A 11 40.82 3.27 -13.19
N ILE A 12 40.74 1.96 -13.49
CA ILE A 12 39.53 1.36 -14.05
C ILE A 12 38.53 1.20 -12.91
N SER A 13 37.61 2.15 -12.78
CA SER A 13 36.42 1.99 -11.97
C SER A 13 35.57 0.91 -12.65
N LEU A 14 35.60 -0.32 -12.12
CA LEU A 14 34.59 -1.32 -12.41
C LEU A 14 33.26 -0.79 -11.86
N GLY A 15 32.51 -0.14 -12.72
CA GLY A 15 31.10 0.11 -12.47
C GLY A 15 30.41 -1.23 -12.32
N VAL A 16 30.02 -1.57 -11.09
CA VAL A 16 29.07 -2.65 -10.84
C VAL A 16 27.76 -2.17 -11.48
N LEU A 17 27.50 -2.59 -12.70
CA LEU A 17 26.15 -2.52 -13.27
C LEU A 17 25.28 -3.37 -12.37
N PRO A 18 24.15 -2.86 -11.85
CA PRO A 18 23.14 -3.72 -11.23
C PRO A 18 22.68 -4.67 -12.35
N GLY A 19 23.23 -5.88 -12.36
CA GLY A 19 22.78 -6.93 -13.26
C GLY A 19 21.34 -7.24 -12.88
N CYS A 20 20.38 -7.09 -13.80
CA CYS A 20 19.07 -7.68 -13.69
C CYS A 20 19.22 -9.13 -13.33
N SER A 21 19.06 -9.46 -12.05
CA SER A 21 19.06 -10.84 -11.59
C SER A 21 17.75 -11.45 -12.07
N SER A 22 17.80 -12.21 -13.15
CA SER A 22 16.65 -12.96 -13.65
C SER A 22 16.22 -14.09 -12.70
N ARG A 23 17.04 -14.35 -11.66
CA ARG A 23 16.79 -15.39 -10.66
C ARG A 23 15.94 -14.84 -9.52
N ALA A 24 14.91 -15.59 -9.12
CA ALA A 24 14.18 -15.32 -7.90
C ALA A 24 15.13 -15.40 -6.68
N PRO A 25 14.95 -14.54 -5.67
CA PRO A 25 15.71 -14.63 -4.43
C PRO A 25 15.43 -15.96 -3.71
N GLU A 26 16.32 -16.37 -2.84
CA GLU A 26 16.03 -17.42 -1.87
C GLU A 26 15.13 -16.86 -0.75
N LEU A 27 14.28 -17.69 -0.14
CA LEU A 27 13.39 -17.24 0.92
C LEU A 27 14.14 -16.55 2.07
N SER A 28 15.30 -17.08 2.45
CA SER A 28 16.15 -16.53 3.51
C SER A 28 16.68 -15.11 3.21
N GLU A 29 16.72 -14.71 1.95
CA GLU A 29 17.20 -13.37 1.55
C GLU A 29 16.12 -12.29 1.72
N ILE A 30 14.84 -12.70 1.73
CA ILE A 30 13.71 -11.78 1.79
C ILE A 30 12.79 -11.99 2.99
N TYR A 31 13.00 -13.06 3.78
CA TYR A 31 12.09 -13.46 4.87
C TYR A 31 11.80 -12.31 5.85
N ASP A 32 12.85 -11.72 6.42
CA ASP A 32 12.70 -10.65 7.41
C ASP A 32 11.99 -9.44 6.82
N ARG A 33 12.28 -9.13 5.56
CA ARG A 33 11.60 -8.03 4.86
C ARG A 33 10.12 -8.32 4.63
N VAL A 34 9.75 -9.55 4.31
CA VAL A 34 8.33 -9.93 4.15
C VAL A 34 7.58 -9.78 5.46
N VAL A 35 8.17 -10.27 6.57
CA VAL A 35 7.58 -10.11 7.90
C VAL A 35 7.39 -8.63 8.23
N GLU A 36 8.41 -7.81 8.06
CA GLU A 36 8.34 -6.35 8.28
C GLU A 36 7.21 -5.70 7.47
N LEU A 37 7.09 -6.06 6.19
CA LEU A 37 6.07 -5.49 5.30
C LEU A 37 4.66 -5.89 5.70
N VAL A 38 4.44 -7.15 6.04
CA VAL A 38 3.13 -7.65 6.47
C VAL A 38 2.73 -7.01 7.81
N GLU A 39 3.65 -6.94 8.78
CA GLU A 39 3.38 -6.28 10.06
C GLU A 39 3.07 -4.79 9.89
N ALA A 40 3.83 -4.09 9.03
CA ALA A 40 3.58 -2.68 8.75
C ALA A 40 2.28 -2.44 7.98
N SER A 41 1.81 -3.43 7.22
CA SER A 41 0.58 -3.33 6.46
C SER A 41 -0.68 -3.32 7.32
N TYR A 42 -0.67 -3.92 8.50
CA TYR A 42 -1.84 -3.97 9.40
C TYR A 42 -2.36 -2.57 9.75
N GLU A 43 -1.47 -1.68 10.15
CA GLU A 43 -1.85 -0.29 10.46
C GLU A 43 -2.42 0.43 9.23
N LEU A 44 -1.81 0.24 8.07
CA LEU A 44 -2.28 0.86 6.83
C LEU A 44 -3.63 0.30 6.38
N ASN A 45 -3.84 -1.01 6.54
CA ASN A 45 -5.12 -1.62 6.23
C ASN A 45 -6.22 -1.08 7.14
N GLU A 46 -5.93 -0.88 8.42
CA GLU A 46 -6.86 -0.24 9.35
C GLU A 46 -7.20 1.19 8.93
N ILE A 47 -6.20 1.96 8.49
CA ILE A 47 -6.39 3.31 7.97
C ILE A 47 -7.22 3.31 6.69
N PHE A 48 -6.93 2.43 5.73
CA PHE A 48 -7.59 2.46 4.42
C PHE A 48 -8.95 1.75 4.40
N TYR A 49 -9.11 0.68 5.17
CA TYR A 49 -10.26 -0.23 5.06
C TYR A 49 -10.97 -0.51 6.39
N GLY A 50 -10.31 -0.31 7.55
CA GLY A 50 -10.85 -0.50 8.89
C GLY A 50 -11.53 0.75 9.46
N ASP A 51 -11.39 0.99 10.77
CA ASP A 51 -11.99 2.15 11.45
C ASP A 51 -11.37 3.49 11.00
N GLY A 52 -10.15 3.47 10.46
CA GLY A 52 -9.44 4.64 9.99
C GLY A 52 -8.75 5.43 11.10
N LEU A 53 -8.41 6.69 10.79
CA LEU A 53 -7.82 7.59 11.78
C LEU A 53 -8.86 8.05 12.79
N PRO A 54 -8.49 8.24 14.07
CA PRO A 54 -9.39 8.79 15.07
C PRO A 54 -9.86 10.21 14.67
N TYR A 55 -11.13 10.53 14.97
CA TYR A 55 -11.75 11.78 14.59
C TYR A 55 -12.66 12.35 15.68
N TYR A 56 -13.02 13.65 15.53
CA TYR A 56 -13.86 14.37 16.46
C TYR A 56 -15.31 14.26 16.03
N GLY A 57 -16.07 13.46 16.06
CA GLY A 57 -17.51 13.32 15.80
C GLY A 57 -18.28 14.59 15.42
N ARG A 58 -17.72 15.42 14.52
CA ARG A 58 -18.31 16.61 13.97
C ARG A 58 -18.54 16.41 12.48
N ASN A 59 -19.78 16.31 12.08
CA ASN A 59 -20.13 16.25 10.66
C ASN A 59 -20.01 17.66 10.05
N LEU A 60 -19.11 17.79 9.09
CA LEU A 60 -18.91 19.00 8.30
C LEU A 60 -19.22 18.69 6.84
N GLU A 61 -19.95 19.58 6.20
CA GLU A 61 -20.25 19.46 4.78
C GLU A 61 -19.03 19.89 3.96
N ILE A 62 -18.34 18.95 3.36
CA ILE A 62 -17.11 19.16 2.59
C ILE A 62 -17.33 18.75 1.13
N TYR A 63 -16.78 19.52 0.22
CA TYR A 63 -16.70 19.14 -1.18
C TYR A 63 -15.58 18.11 -1.34
N ALA A 64 -15.96 16.87 -1.62
CA ALA A 64 -15.03 15.75 -1.78
C ALA A 64 -14.80 15.42 -3.25
N PRO A 65 -13.57 15.10 -3.65
CA PRO A 65 -13.29 14.62 -4.99
C PRO A 65 -13.97 13.27 -5.24
N MET A 66 -14.34 13.02 -6.50
CA MET A 66 -14.89 11.76 -6.95
C MET A 66 -14.15 11.33 -8.23
N TYR A 67 -13.53 10.17 -8.18
CA TYR A 67 -12.91 9.58 -9.35
C TYR A 67 -13.95 8.94 -10.27
N SER A 68 -13.87 9.25 -11.56
CA SER A 68 -14.71 8.63 -12.60
C SER A 68 -14.02 8.81 -13.95
N ASP A 69 -14.14 7.83 -14.83
CA ASP A 69 -13.67 7.93 -16.23
C ASP A 69 -14.40 9.02 -17.01
N TYR A 70 -15.54 9.51 -16.51
CA TYR A 70 -16.41 10.46 -17.19
C TYR A 70 -16.45 11.84 -16.54
N THR A 71 -16.03 11.96 -15.28
CA THR A 71 -16.03 13.22 -14.54
C THR A 71 -14.96 13.21 -13.44
N THR A 72 -14.35 14.38 -13.25
CA THR A 72 -13.48 14.68 -12.10
C THR A 72 -14.18 15.60 -11.11
N GLU A 73 -15.49 15.81 -11.28
CA GLU A 73 -16.27 16.63 -10.38
C GLU A 73 -16.43 15.89 -9.04
N GLY A 74 -16.33 16.64 -7.96
CA GLY A 74 -16.65 16.15 -6.63
C GLY A 74 -18.10 16.43 -6.26
N TYR A 75 -18.46 16.16 -5.05
CA TYR A 75 -19.75 16.43 -4.46
C TYR A 75 -19.62 16.71 -2.97
N THR A 76 -20.61 17.36 -2.40
CA THR A 76 -20.62 17.69 -0.98
C THR A 76 -21.07 16.49 -0.15
N ARG A 77 -20.33 16.20 0.92
CA ARG A 77 -20.60 15.13 1.88
C ARG A 77 -20.22 15.55 3.29
N ASP A 78 -20.81 14.89 4.25
CA ASP A 78 -20.49 15.08 5.66
C ASP A 78 -19.20 14.31 6.03
N TYR A 79 -18.21 15.06 6.46
CA TYR A 79 -16.93 14.55 6.91
C TYR A 79 -16.69 14.91 8.38
N ASN A 80 -15.82 14.16 9.03
CA ASN A 80 -15.36 14.44 10.40
C ASN A 80 -13.92 14.93 10.39
N ILE A 81 -13.60 15.90 11.26
CA ILE A 81 -12.21 16.35 11.40
C ILE A 81 -11.39 15.25 12.05
N VAL A 82 -10.25 14.92 11.46
CA VAL A 82 -9.26 14.00 12.04
C VAL A 82 -8.75 14.58 13.34
N SER A 83 -8.66 13.75 14.37
CA SER A 83 -8.24 14.16 15.72
C SER A 83 -6.77 14.54 15.77
N ASP A 84 -6.41 15.50 16.63
CA ASP A 84 -5.01 15.83 16.94
C ASP A 84 -4.23 14.66 17.56
N LEU A 85 -4.92 13.60 17.99
CA LEU A 85 -4.31 12.38 18.51
C LEU A 85 -4.01 11.36 17.41
N ALA A 86 -4.41 11.64 16.16
CA ALA A 86 -4.11 10.78 15.02
C ALA A 86 -2.59 10.73 14.76
N LYS A 87 -2.12 9.62 14.23
CA LYS A 87 -0.72 9.46 13.85
C LYS A 87 -0.35 10.26 12.60
N TYR A 88 -1.31 10.45 11.70
CA TYR A 88 -1.14 11.15 10.43
C TYR A 88 -2.13 12.32 10.37
N HIS A 89 -1.67 13.46 9.87
CA HIS A 89 -2.43 14.72 9.81
C HIS A 89 -2.57 15.28 8.40
N SER A 90 -2.13 14.50 7.39
CA SER A 90 -2.27 14.87 5.98
C SER A 90 -2.32 13.64 5.09
N VAL A 91 -2.85 13.84 3.89
CA VAL A 91 -2.83 12.83 2.82
C VAL A 91 -1.40 12.43 2.47
N ASP A 92 -0.49 13.40 2.42
CA ASP A 92 0.91 13.15 2.08
C ASP A 92 1.62 12.29 3.15
N GLU A 93 1.32 12.48 4.44
CA GLU A 93 1.89 11.63 5.50
C GLU A 93 1.43 10.19 5.38
N ILE A 94 0.16 9.95 5.08
CA ILE A 94 -0.36 8.59 4.83
C ILE A 94 0.29 7.98 3.60
N LYS A 95 0.41 8.74 2.49
CA LYS A 95 1.07 8.27 1.27
C LYS A 95 2.52 7.88 1.51
N MET A 96 3.29 8.74 2.19
CA MET A 96 4.69 8.44 2.55
C MET A 96 4.83 7.17 3.39
N ALA A 97 3.87 6.88 4.27
CA ALA A 97 3.87 5.64 5.03
C ALA A 97 3.53 4.43 4.15
N ALA A 98 2.52 4.55 3.29
CA ALA A 98 2.07 3.50 2.39
C ALA A 98 3.14 3.10 1.34
N GLU A 99 3.85 4.08 0.78
CA GLU A 99 4.91 3.88 -0.21
C GLU A 99 6.14 3.11 0.32
N ARG A 100 6.29 3.00 1.63
CA ARG A 100 7.33 2.16 2.26
C ARG A 100 6.94 0.69 2.34
N VAL A 101 5.66 0.39 2.18
CA VAL A 101 5.07 -0.95 2.35
C VAL A 101 4.58 -1.51 1.04
N TYR A 102 3.85 -0.73 0.27
CA TYR A 102 3.17 -1.16 -0.94
C TYR A 102 3.83 -0.61 -2.20
N SER A 103 3.73 -1.37 -3.29
CA SER A 103 4.17 -0.91 -4.61
C SER A 103 3.37 0.30 -5.08
N GLN A 104 4.02 1.17 -5.84
CA GLN A 104 3.35 2.33 -6.43
C GLN A 104 2.16 1.90 -7.30
N ALA A 105 2.30 0.84 -8.08
CA ALA A 105 1.22 0.33 -8.92
C ALA A 105 -0.01 -0.07 -8.10
N LEU A 106 0.18 -0.81 -7.01
CA LEU A 106 -0.93 -1.19 -6.13
C LEU A 106 -1.58 0.04 -5.48
N LEU A 107 -0.77 1.00 -5.04
CA LEU A 107 -1.28 2.21 -4.41
C LEU A 107 -2.12 3.05 -5.38
N GLU A 108 -1.62 3.30 -6.59
CA GLU A 108 -2.28 4.14 -7.58
C GLU A 108 -3.52 3.47 -8.20
N GLU A 109 -3.48 2.16 -8.42
CA GLU A 109 -4.58 1.45 -9.08
C GLU A 109 -5.69 1.00 -8.12
N VAL A 110 -5.35 0.72 -6.85
CA VAL A 110 -6.28 0.10 -5.91
C VAL A 110 -6.57 0.99 -4.70
N VAL A 111 -5.52 1.46 -4.00
CA VAL A 111 -5.67 2.12 -2.70
C VAL A 111 -6.05 3.57 -2.82
N TYR A 112 -5.29 4.37 -3.55
CA TYR A 112 -5.46 5.83 -3.61
C TYR A 112 -6.79 6.27 -4.22
N PRO A 113 -7.35 5.57 -5.23
CA PRO A 113 -8.67 5.94 -5.74
C PRO A 113 -9.75 5.94 -4.65
N SER A 114 -9.81 4.90 -3.83
CA SER A 114 -10.79 4.83 -2.73
C SER A 114 -10.42 5.70 -1.53
N ALA A 115 -9.13 5.80 -1.24
CA ALA A 115 -8.66 6.54 -0.07
C ALA A 115 -8.76 8.06 -0.25
N PHE A 116 -8.43 8.59 -1.44
CA PHE A 116 -8.20 10.03 -1.60
C PHE A 116 -8.97 10.70 -2.75
N THR A 117 -9.56 9.94 -3.69
CA THR A 117 -10.25 10.51 -4.85
C THR A 117 -11.72 10.12 -4.97
N GLY A 118 -12.14 9.07 -4.26
CA GLY A 118 -13.47 8.48 -4.43
C GLY A 118 -13.58 7.63 -5.70
N LEU A 119 -14.54 6.74 -5.72
CA LEU A 119 -14.76 5.78 -6.81
C LEU A 119 -16.19 5.81 -7.30
N LEU A 120 -16.34 5.59 -8.60
CA LEU A 120 -17.61 5.26 -9.23
C LEU A 120 -17.62 3.76 -9.54
N ILE A 121 -18.42 3.00 -8.82
CA ILE A 121 -18.57 1.56 -9.05
C ILE A 121 -19.83 1.33 -9.88
N SER A 122 -19.68 0.85 -11.10
CA SER A 122 -20.78 0.42 -11.94
C SER A 122 -21.10 -1.05 -11.63
N GLY A 123 -22.20 -1.31 -10.93
CA GLY A 123 -22.55 -2.64 -10.45
C GLY A 123 -23.82 -3.19 -11.07
N ALA A 124 -23.89 -4.49 -11.21
CA ALA A 124 -24.84 -5.21 -12.06
C ALA A 124 -26.32 -5.17 -11.61
N ALA A 125 -26.65 -4.98 -10.37
CA ALA A 125 -28.04 -5.10 -9.88
C ALA A 125 -28.66 -3.85 -9.28
N SER A 126 -27.86 -2.89 -8.85
CA SER A 126 -28.31 -1.70 -8.13
C SER A 126 -28.03 -0.36 -8.85
N GLY A 127 -27.44 -0.42 -10.06
CA GLY A 127 -27.02 0.76 -10.79
C GLY A 127 -25.59 1.20 -10.43
N THR A 128 -25.32 2.45 -10.63
CA THR A 128 -24.02 3.07 -10.30
C THR A 128 -23.97 3.40 -8.81
N GLN A 129 -22.95 2.93 -8.12
CA GLN A 129 -22.68 3.23 -6.73
C GLN A 129 -21.47 4.13 -6.60
N TYR A 130 -21.59 5.15 -5.75
CA TYR A 130 -20.51 6.09 -5.45
C TYR A 130 -19.85 5.68 -4.13
N VAL A 131 -18.52 5.60 -4.13
CA VAL A 131 -17.71 5.45 -2.92
C VAL A 131 -17.01 6.78 -2.68
N ASN A 132 -17.21 7.36 -1.52
CA ASN A 132 -16.59 8.63 -1.15
C ASN A 132 -15.08 8.44 -0.97
N ALA A 133 -14.30 9.48 -1.28
CA ALA A 133 -12.92 9.53 -0.82
C ALA A 133 -12.90 9.40 0.71
N ARG A 134 -12.06 8.51 1.24
CA ARG A 134 -12.02 8.31 2.69
C ARG A 134 -11.41 9.49 3.41
N TYR A 135 -10.37 10.09 2.84
CA TYR A 135 -9.66 11.24 3.40
C TYR A 135 -9.64 12.39 2.43
N VAL A 136 -9.89 13.59 2.92
CA VAL A 136 -9.82 14.82 2.15
C VAL A 136 -9.14 15.92 2.96
N GLU A 137 -8.44 16.81 2.26
CA GLU A 137 -7.93 18.05 2.82
C GLU A 137 -8.77 19.20 2.28
N SER A 138 -9.20 20.09 3.16
CA SER A 138 -9.94 21.27 2.78
C SER A 138 -9.58 22.43 3.70
N GLU A 139 -9.30 23.60 3.11
CA GLU A 139 -8.78 24.75 3.83
C GLU A 139 -7.48 24.41 4.55
N ASP A 140 -7.45 24.43 5.88
CA ASP A 140 -6.26 24.08 6.69
C ASP A 140 -6.47 22.81 7.53
N ASP A 141 -7.55 22.05 7.25
CA ASP A 141 -7.93 20.89 8.06
C ASP A 141 -7.91 19.58 7.25
N PHE A 142 -7.78 18.47 7.99
CA PHE A 142 -7.77 17.11 7.46
C PHE A 142 -9.01 16.35 7.95
N TYR A 143 -9.70 15.68 7.04
CA TYR A 143 -11.02 15.09 7.27
C TYR A 143 -11.06 13.62 6.88
N ILE A 144 -11.90 12.86 7.61
CA ILE A 144 -12.23 11.47 7.33
C ILE A 144 -13.73 11.33 7.04
N TYR A 145 -14.09 10.59 6.02
CA TYR A 145 -15.45 10.12 5.79
C TYR A 145 -15.71 8.88 6.66
N ALA A 146 -16.70 8.96 7.54
CA ALA A 146 -17.08 7.88 8.44
C ALA A 146 -18.58 7.53 8.27
N GLY A 147 -19.10 7.64 7.04
CA GLY A 147 -20.49 7.32 6.72
C GLY A 147 -20.72 5.81 6.62
N GLU A 148 -21.91 5.36 7.02
CA GLU A 148 -22.32 3.94 6.96
C GLU A 148 -22.48 3.39 5.53
N ASP A 149 -22.57 4.29 4.53
CA ASP A 149 -22.69 3.94 3.13
C ASP A 149 -21.33 3.66 2.45
N GLN A 150 -20.24 3.70 3.20
CA GLN A 150 -18.93 3.25 2.73
C GLN A 150 -18.93 1.72 2.57
N THR A 151 -19.25 1.28 1.37
CA THR A 151 -19.41 -0.15 1.02
C THR A 151 -18.07 -0.86 0.76
N LEU A 152 -16.96 -0.27 1.09
CA LEU A 152 -15.74 -1.03 1.24
C LEU A 152 -15.92 -1.90 2.48
N THR A 153 -16.31 -3.15 2.27
CA THR A 153 -16.25 -4.15 3.32
C THR A 153 -14.86 -4.08 3.92
N SER A 154 -14.80 -3.72 5.20
CA SER A 154 -13.54 -3.83 5.94
C SER A 154 -13.10 -5.28 5.80
N PRO A 155 -11.99 -5.55 5.11
CA PRO A 155 -11.52 -6.91 5.01
C PRO A 155 -11.10 -7.36 6.40
N THR A 156 -11.46 -8.58 6.76
CA THR A 156 -11.07 -9.15 8.05
C THR A 156 -9.56 -9.29 8.12
N PRO A 157 -8.88 -8.70 9.12
CA PRO A 157 -7.45 -8.84 9.26
C PRO A 157 -7.05 -10.32 9.36
N LEU A 158 -6.02 -10.70 8.60
CA LEU A 158 -5.49 -12.06 8.60
C LEU A 158 -4.24 -12.13 9.49
N ILE A 159 -4.16 -13.19 10.30
CA ILE A 159 -2.95 -13.57 11.03
C ILE A 159 -2.17 -14.56 10.18
N TYR A 160 -0.92 -14.24 9.88
CA TYR A 160 -0.06 -15.01 8.98
C TYR A 160 0.87 -15.96 9.73
N ASP A 161 0.91 -17.23 9.32
CA ASP A 161 1.90 -18.20 9.80
C ASP A 161 3.16 -18.12 8.92
N TYR A 162 4.09 -17.29 9.32
CA TYR A 162 5.35 -17.10 8.62
C TYR A 162 6.21 -18.37 8.53
N ALA A 163 5.99 -19.37 9.41
CA ALA A 163 6.71 -20.64 9.33
C ALA A 163 6.30 -21.47 8.11
N THR A 164 5.13 -21.21 7.54
CA THR A 164 4.63 -21.89 6.34
C THR A 164 4.97 -21.16 5.04
N MET A 165 5.68 -20.02 5.13
CA MET A 165 6.02 -19.19 3.97
C MET A 165 6.90 -19.93 2.98
N GLU A 166 6.53 -19.88 1.72
CA GLU A 166 7.32 -20.41 0.60
C GLU A 166 7.21 -19.54 -0.64
N ILE A 167 8.29 -19.50 -1.42
CA ILE A 167 8.29 -18.88 -2.75
C ILE A 167 7.69 -19.87 -3.74
N VAL A 168 6.69 -19.44 -4.49
CA VAL A 168 6.04 -20.25 -5.52
C VAL A 168 6.30 -19.70 -6.92
N ARG A 169 6.11 -20.53 -7.94
CA ARG A 169 6.27 -20.11 -9.33
C ARG A 169 4.97 -19.52 -9.89
N PRO A 170 5.05 -18.55 -10.82
CA PRO A 170 6.27 -17.95 -11.37
C PRO A 170 6.85 -16.87 -10.43
N SER A 171 8.16 -16.91 -10.19
CA SER A 171 8.90 -15.87 -9.45
C SER A 171 10.23 -15.60 -10.16
N ASN A 172 10.71 -14.37 -10.11
CA ASN A 172 11.95 -13.92 -10.72
C ASN A 172 12.65 -12.87 -9.84
N GLY A 173 13.70 -12.22 -10.34
CA GLY A 173 14.46 -11.22 -9.59
C GLY A 173 13.75 -9.89 -9.35
N GLU A 174 12.59 -9.65 -9.98
CA GLU A 174 11.84 -8.39 -9.89
C GLU A 174 10.47 -8.59 -9.24
N ARG A 175 9.93 -9.81 -9.33
CA ARG A 175 8.62 -10.16 -8.78
C ARG A 175 8.64 -11.53 -8.13
N VAL A 176 8.18 -11.59 -6.89
CA VAL A 176 8.09 -12.82 -6.10
C VAL A 176 6.65 -13.09 -5.72
N LEU A 177 6.20 -14.31 -5.95
CA LEU A 177 4.94 -14.80 -5.45
C LEU A 177 5.21 -15.69 -4.24
N LEU A 178 4.62 -15.31 -3.11
CA LEU A 178 4.67 -16.07 -1.86
C LEU A 178 3.35 -16.82 -1.65
N ARG A 179 3.45 -17.93 -0.95
CA ARG A 179 2.31 -18.68 -0.42
C ARG A 179 2.58 -18.95 1.05
N MET A 180 1.56 -18.77 1.89
CA MET A 180 1.62 -19.11 3.31
C MET A 180 0.22 -19.40 3.85
N THR A 181 0.14 -19.93 5.05
CA THR A 181 -1.11 -20.12 5.76
C THR A 181 -1.47 -18.85 6.53
N ALA A 182 -2.76 -18.52 6.57
CA ALA A 182 -3.28 -17.46 7.40
C ALA A 182 -4.68 -17.83 7.91
N TRP A 183 -5.18 -17.13 8.93
CA TRP A 183 -6.52 -17.30 9.49
C TRP A 183 -7.04 -15.97 10.02
N GLU A 184 -8.34 -15.85 10.15
CA GLU A 184 -8.98 -14.71 10.82
C GLU A 184 -8.81 -14.85 12.34
N GLU A 185 -8.67 -13.75 13.06
CA GLU A 185 -8.42 -13.78 14.52
C GLU A 185 -9.52 -14.51 15.28
N ASP A 186 -10.77 -14.37 14.85
CA ASP A 186 -11.94 -15.01 15.44
C ASP A 186 -12.21 -16.44 14.93
N ALA A 187 -11.45 -16.91 13.92
CA ALA A 187 -11.58 -18.23 13.32
C ALA A 187 -10.23 -19.00 13.20
N PRO A 188 -9.46 -19.17 14.29
CA PRO A 188 -8.12 -19.77 14.23
C PRO A 188 -8.11 -21.22 13.77
N ASP A 189 -9.22 -21.93 13.92
CA ASP A 189 -9.39 -23.33 13.50
C ASP A 189 -9.74 -23.47 12.00
N SER A 190 -9.83 -22.37 11.28
CA SER A 190 -10.19 -22.34 9.86
C SER A 190 -9.08 -21.72 9.00
N PRO A 191 -7.85 -22.28 9.00
CA PRO A 191 -6.74 -21.73 8.25
C PRO A 191 -7.00 -21.79 6.74
N THR A 192 -6.57 -20.76 6.04
CA THR A 192 -6.64 -20.67 4.59
C THR A 192 -5.24 -20.50 3.99
N THR A 193 -5.12 -20.81 2.71
CA THR A 193 -3.88 -20.55 1.97
C THR A 193 -3.98 -19.20 1.27
N VAL A 194 -3.10 -18.29 1.62
CA VAL A 194 -3.01 -16.96 1.02
C VAL A 194 -1.80 -16.83 0.10
N LYS A 195 -1.90 -15.91 -0.84
CA LYS A 195 -0.82 -15.57 -1.76
C LYS A 195 -0.53 -14.09 -1.64
N LEU A 196 0.73 -13.75 -1.46
CA LEU A 196 1.22 -12.39 -1.50
C LEU A 196 2.16 -12.23 -2.69
N THR A 197 2.11 -11.08 -3.31
CA THR A 197 3.06 -10.70 -4.36
C THR A 197 3.97 -9.60 -3.83
N LEU A 198 5.27 -9.73 -4.11
CA LEU A 198 6.22 -8.65 -3.91
C LEU A 198 6.77 -8.22 -5.26
N THR A 199 7.07 -6.94 -5.37
CA THR A 199 7.82 -6.36 -6.48
C THR A 199 9.05 -5.64 -5.96
N LEU A 200 10.12 -5.66 -6.75
CA LEU A 200 11.35 -4.94 -6.45
C LEU A 200 11.20 -3.52 -7.01
N SER A 201 11.35 -2.49 -6.15
CA SER A 201 11.34 -1.10 -6.58
C SER A 201 12.59 -0.76 -7.38
N GLU A 202 12.60 0.39 -8.05
CA GLU A 202 13.78 0.91 -8.76
C GLU A 202 14.98 1.12 -7.83
N ASP A 203 14.73 1.41 -6.55
CA ASP A 203 15.75 1.56 -5.51
C ASP A 203 16.26 0.23 -4.95
N GLY A 204 15.76 -0.89 -5.46
CA GLY A 204 16.17 -2.24 -5.04
C GLY A 204 15.56 -2.69 -3.72
N VAL A 205 14.40 -2.14 -3.32
CA VAL A 205 13.67 -2.51 -2.11
C VAL A 205 12.45 -3.35 -2.47
N TRP A 206 12.24 -4.46 -1.78
CA TRP A 206 11.02 -5.26 -1.92
C TRP A 206 9.83 -4.59 -1.26
N LEU A 207 8.71 -4.52 -1.98
CA LEU A 207 7.44 -3.94 -1.56
C LEU A 207 6.29 -4.91 -1.84
N LEU A 208 5.23 -4.85 -1.06
CA LEU A 208 4.00 -5.60 -1.31
C LEU A 208 3.30 -5.09 -2.58
N ASP A 209 2.95 -6.00 -3.46
CA ASP A 209 2.17 -5.76 -4.69
C ASP A 209 0.82 -6.49 -4.62
N SER A 210 0.35 -6.72 -3.41
CA SER A 210 -0.98 -7.26 -3.06
C SER A 210 -1.36 -6.77 -1.66
N LEU A 211 -2.66 -6.66 -1.41
CA LEU A 211 -3.16 -6.39 -0.08
C LEU A 211 -2.95 -7.61 0.84
N THR A 212 -2.89 -7.35 2.14
CA THR A 212 -2.72 -8.36 3.21
C THR A 212 -4.00 -8.56 4.02
N VAL A 213 -5.13 -8.42 3.38
CA VAL A 213 -6.48 -8.48 3.97
C VAL A 213 -7.33 -9.46 3.21
#